data_5a29000ea287da90c3ece046a098855d
#
_entry.id   5a29000ea287da90c3ece046a098855d
#
_cell.length_a   1.000
_cell.length_b   1.000
_cell.length_c   1.000
_cell.angle_alpha   90.00
_cell.angle_beta   90.00
_cell.angle_gamma   90.00
#
_symmetry.space_group_name_H-M   'P 1'
#
loop_
_entity.id
_entity.type
_entity.pdbx_description
1 polymer ?
#
loop_
_entity_poly.entity_id
_entity_poly.type
_entity_poly.pdbx_seq_one_letter_code
_entity_poly.pdbx_strand_id
1 'polypeptide(L)'
;MRDECGFDGGYTIVKDYVRTRKRSGKEMFVPLSHPAGHAQADFGEALVVIGGVEQKAHFFAFDLPHSDACYVRAYPAAKTEAWLDGHVHAFAFFGAVPQSILYDNDRCLVAKIRPDGRRNRTQRFSAMLSDYVIRDRYGRPGWIWMSIHSCPEPISPRHPPHPT
;
A
#
# COMPACT_ATOMS: atom_id res chain seq x y z
N MET A 1 20.89 -31.75 -18.71
CA MET A 1 21.04 -30.50 -17.91
C MET A 1 22.48 -29.98 -17.77
N ARG A 2 23.49 -30.78 -18.13
CA ARG A 2 24.90 -30.30 -18.12
C ARG A 2 25.25 -29.46 -19.36
N ASP A 3 24.59 -29.71 -20.46
CA ASP A 3 25.01 -29.15 -21.77
C ASP A 3 24.34 -27.86 -22.18
N GLU A 4 23.27 -27.45 -21.49
CA GLU A 4 22.50 -26.22 -21.87
C GLU A 4 22.79 -24.99 -21.03
N CYS A 5 23.38 -25.12 -19.84
CA CYS A 5 23.61 -23.97 -18.93
C CYS A 5 25.04 -23.81 -18.44
N GLY A 6 26.03 -24.61 -18.91
CA GLY A 6 27.43 -24.50 -18.50
C GLY A 6 27.67 -24.69 -16.98
N PHE A 7 26.76 -25.38 -16.28
CA PHE A 7 26.88 -25.60 -14.85
C PHE A 7 27.65 -26.86 -14.52
N ASP A 8 28.85 -26.71 -13.97
CA ASP A 8 29.78 -27.81 -13.60
C ASP A 8 29.69 -28.21 -12.10
N GLY A 9 28.62 -27.78 -11.41
CA GLY A 9 28.40 -28.08 -10.00
C GLY A 9 27.65 -29.40 -9.76
N GLY A 10 28.13 -30.19 -8.77
CA GLY A 10 27.49 -31.44 -8.35
C GLY A 10 26.13 -31.24 -7.70
N TYR A 11 25.31 -32.31 -7.65
CA TYR A 11 23.98 -32.33 -7.02
C TYR A 11 23.98 -31.75 -5.58
N THR A 12 25.06 -31.97 -4.84
CA THR A 12 25.23 -31.47 -3.46
C THR A 12 25.18 -29.94 -3.39
N ILE A 13 25.84 -29.23 -4.32
CA ILE A 13 25.88 -27.77 -4.37
C ILE A 13 24.49 -27.19 -4.64
N VAL A 14 23.76 -27.79 -5.57
CA VAL A 14 22.38 -27.38 -5.87
C VAL A 14 21.48 -27.65 -4.66
N LYS A 15 21.62 -28.80 -4.02
CA LYS A 15 20.86 -29.18 -2.83
C LYS A 15 21.14 -28.22 -1.66
N ASP A 16 22.39 -27.86 -1.41
CA ASP A 16 22.77 -26.96 -0.34
C ASP A 16 22.33 -25.51 -0.65
N TYR A 17 22.43 -25.07 -1.90
CA TYR A 17 21.89 -23.77 -2.31
C TYR A 17 20.37 -23.68 -2.11
N VAL A 18 19.61 -24.69 -2.54
CA VAL A 18 18.16 -24.77 -2.35
C VAL A 18 17.79 -24.85 -0.85
N ARG A 19 18.58 -25.58 -0.06
CA ARG A 19 18.39 -25.69 1.40
C ARG A 19 18.67 -24.36 2.10
N THR A 20 19.70 -23.65 1.70
CA THR A 20 20.05 -22.32 2.24
C THR A 20 18.98 -21.30 1.85
N ARG A 21 18.51 -21.33 0.60
CA ARG A 21 17.44 -20.44 0.12
C ARG A 21 16.07 -20.73 0.75
N LYS A 22 15.76 -22.02 1.02
CA LYS A 22 14.57 -22.41 1.80
C LYS A 22 14.69 -22.04 3.28
N ARG A 23 15.91 -21.95 3.84
CA ARG A 23 16.15 -21.46 5.21
C ARG A 23 16.08 -19.95 5.31
N SER A 24 16.59 -19.22 4.33
CA SER A 24 16.46 -17.76 4.26
C SER A 24 15.04 -17.32 3.86
N GLY A 25 14.28 -18.18 3.17
CA GLY A 25 12.85 -17.97 2.88
C GLY A 25 11.90 -18.40 3.99
N LYS A 26 12.39 -18.92 5.12
CA LYS A 26 11.67 -18.93 6.39
C LYS A 26 11.85 -17.56 7.05
N GLU A 27 11.33 -16.52 6.40
CA GLU A 27 10.87 -15.36 7.14
C GLU A 27 9.96 -15.90 8.23
N MET A 28 10.34 -15.64 9.46
CA MET A 28 9.51 -15.93 10.62
C MET A 28 8.25 -15.09 10.38
N PHE A 29 7.18 -15.74 9.89
CA PHE A 29 5.87 -15.13 9.75
C PHE A 29 5.40 -14.86 11.17
N VAL A 30 5.86 -13.75 11.74
CA VAL A 30 5.26 -13.18 12.93
C VAL A 30 3.93 -12.64 12.43
N PRO A 31 2.79 -13.20 12.83
CA PRO A 31 1.50 -12.61 12.50
C PRO A 31 1.57 -11.17 12.99
N LEU A 32 1.59 -10.21 12.07
CA LEU A 32 1.45 -8.81 12.40
C LEU A 32 0.03 -8.65 12.95
N SER A 33 -0.10 -8.74 14.28
CA SER A 33 -1.35 -8.45 14.96
C SER A 33 -1.57 -6.94 14.81
N HIS A 34 -2.49 -6.58 13.92
CA HIS A 34 -2.92 -5.21 13.76
C HIS A 34 -4.10 -4.95 14.71
N PRO A 35 -3.92 -4.12 15.75
CA PRO A 35 -5.02 -3.77 16.64
C PRO A 35 -6.14 -3.06 15.87
N ALA A 36 -7.38 -3.23 16.30
CA ALA A 36 -8.50 -2.48 15.77
C ALA A 36 -8.30 -0.96 15.93
N GLY A 37 -8.86 -0.16 15.02
CA GLY A 37 -8.72 1.30 15.05
C GLY A 37 -7.44 1.85 14.46
N HIS A 38 -6.62 1.00 13.83
CA HIS A 38 -5.44 1.41 13.06
C HIS A 38 -5.67 1.18 11.57
N ALA A 39 -5.23 2.14 10.77
CA ALA A 39 -5.29 2.10 9.31
C ALA A 39 -3.91 2.30 8.67
N GLN A 40 -3.84 2.05 7.38
CA GLN A 40 -2.70 2.40 6.51
C GLN A 40 -3.24 3.19 5.32
N ALA A 41 -2.49 4.17 4.86
CA ALA A 41 -2.84 4.94 3.67
C ALA A 41 -1.60 5.15 2.78
N ASP A 42 -1.77 4.91 1.48
CA ASP A 42 -0.71 5.04 0.50
C ASP A 42 -1.24 5.47 -0.87
N PHE A 43 -0.36 5.97 -1.73
CA PHE A 43 -0.63 6.23 -3.14
C PHE A 43 0.16 5.28 -4.02
N GLY A 44 -0.54 4.58 -4.89
CA GLY A 44 0.04 3.76 -5.94
C GLY A 44 -0.15 4.37 -7.32
N GLU A 45 0.52 3.78 -8.31
CA GLU A 45 0.37 4.11 -9.72
C GLU A 45 0.02 2.85 -10.52
N ALA A 46 -0.85 2.98 -11.50
CA ALA A 46 -1.19 1.91 -12.42
C ALA A 46 -1.36 2.45 -13.83
N LEU A 47 -1.09 1.60 -14.82
CA LEU A 47 -1.49 1.87 -16.21
C LEU A 47 -2.94 1.44 -16.38
N VAL A 48 -3.77 2.34 -16.88
CA VAL A 48 -5.20 2.11 -17.10
C VAL A 48 -5.56 2.47 -18.55
N VAL A 49 -6.56 1.80 -19.10
CA VAL A 49 -7.09 2.11 -20.42
C VAL A 49 -8.41 2.85 -20.27
N ILE A 50 -8.45 4.11 -20.66
CA ILE A 50 -9.65 4.95 -20.63
C ILE A 50 -9.94 5.42 -22.05
N GLY A 51 -11.13 5.06 -22.57
CA GLY A 51 -11.51 5.41 -23.95
C GLY A 51 -10.60 4.80 -25.02
N GLY A 52 -9.99 3.62 -24.74
CA GLY A 52 -9.04 2.96 -25.65
C GLY A 52 -7.62 3.51 -25.61
N VAL A 53 -7.32 4.50 -24.76
CA VAL A 53 -5.99 5.08 -24.59
C VAL A 53 -5.39 4.64 -23.28
N GLU A 54 -4.17 4.08 -23.35
CA GLU A 54 -3.39 3.74 -22.15
C GLU A 54 -2.83 5.00 -21.52
N GLN A 55 -3.06 5.17 -20.23
CA GLN A 55 -2.57 6.30 -19.46
C GLN A 55 -2.26 5.91 -18.01
N LYS A 56 -1.36 6.66 -17.39
CA LYS A 56 -1.03 6.49 -15.99
C LYS A 56 -2.14 7.10 -15.11
N ALA A 57 -2.65 6.32 -14.19
CA ALA A 57 -3.53 6.80 -13.12
C ALA A 57 -2.84 6.61 -11.76
N HIS A 58 -3.17 7.49 -10.83
CA HIS A 58 -2.78 7.36 -9.43
C HIS A 58 -3.97 6.86 -8.64
N PHE A 59 -3.75 6.00 -7.67
CA PHE A 59 -4.81 5.55 -6.79
C PHE A 59 -4.41 5.71 -5.33
N PHE A 60 -5.34 6.26 -4.56
CA PHE A 60 -5.27 6.30 -3.11
C PHE A 60 -5.82 4.98 -2.58
N ALA A 61 -5.03 4.29 -1.78
CA ALA A 61 -5.43 3.08 -1.08
C ALA A 61 -5.49 3.34 0.42
N PHE A 62 -6.55 2.87 1.07
CA PHE A 62 -6.76 3.00 2.49
C PHE A 62 -7.21 1.67 3.07
N ASP A 63 -6.34 1.06 3.89
CA ASP A 63 -6.51 -0.27 4.43
C ASP A 63 -6.79 -0.26 5.93
N LEU A 64 -7.67 -1.16 6.36
CA LEU A 64 -7.91 -1.52 7.75
C LEU A 64 -7.33 -2.92 8.01
N PRO A 65 -6.03 -3.05 8.36
CA PRO A 65 -5.35 -4.35 8.43
C PRO A 65 -5.94 -5.34 9.46
N HIS A 66 -6.73 -4.84 10.42
CA HIS A 66 -7.41 -5.71 11.39
C HIS A 66 -8.57 -6.51 10.78
N SER A 67 -9.23 -5.97 9.77
CA SER A 67 -10.40 -6.55 9.12
C SER A 67 -10.19 -6.92 7.65
N ASP A 68 -8.99 -6.69 7.13
CA ASP A 68 -8.63 -6.80 5.70
C ASP A 68 -9.56 -5.98 4.77
N ALA A 69 -10.22 -4.96 5.32
CA ALA A 69 -11.09 -4.07 4.55
C ALA A 69 -10.26 -2.96 3.90
N CYS A 70 -10.51 -2.72 2.62
CA CYS A 70 -9.77 -1.77 1.80
C CYS A 70 -10.72 -0.82 1.06
N TYR A 71 -10.31 0.45 0.96
CA TYR A 71 -10.95 1.47 0.12
C TYR A 71 -9.94 1.98 -0.89
N VAL A 72 -10.31 2.03 -2.16
CA VAL A 72 -9.45 2.53 -3.24
C VAL A 72 -10.19 3.58 -4.06
N ARG A 73 -9.49 4.66 -4.41
CA ARG A 73 -10.01 5.71 -5.28
C ARG A 73 -8.94 6.21 -6.24
N ALA A 74 -9.28 6.31 -7.52
CA ALA A 74 -8.39 6.81 -8.55
C ALA A 74 -8.39 8.34 -8.63
N TYR A 75 -7.22 8.90 -8.93
CA TYR A 75 -6.97 10.32 -9.10
C TYR A 75 -6.09 10.58 -10.33
N PRO A 76 -6.22 11.72 -10.99
CA PRO A 76 -5.34 12.07 -12.10
C PRO A 76 -3.90 12.36 -11.65
N ALA A 77 -3.67 12.69 -10.38
CA ALA A 77 -2.35 12.94 -9.82
C ALA A 77 -2.34 12.74 -8.30
N ALA A 78 -1.21 12.26 -7.75
CA ALA A 78 -0.95 12.18 -6.32
C ALA A 78 -0.55 13.57 -5.79
N LYS A 79 -1.54 14.38 -5.42
CA LYS A 79 -1.37 15.72 -4.85
C LYS A 79 -1.96 15.79 -3.44
N THR A 80 -1.61 16.83 -2.70
CA THR A 80 -2.14 17.04 -1.32
C THR A 80 -3.67 17.02 -1.30
N GLU A 81 -4.33 17.62 -2.30
CA GLU A 81 -5.79 17.64 -2.41
C GLU A 81 -6.35 16.22 -2.58
N ALA A 82 -5.71 15.37 -3.40
CA ALA A 82 -6.12 13.99 -3.60
C ALA A 82 -5.93 13.15 -2.32
N TRP A 83 -4.85 13.40 -1.55
CA TRP A 83 -4.67 12.81 -0.24
C TRP A 83 -5.82 13.16 0.72
N LEU A 84 -6.16 14.46 0.85
CA LEU A 84 -7.21 14.91 1.76
C LEU A 84 -8.59 14.39 1.33
N ASP A 85 -8.92 14.48 0.05
CA ASP A 85 -10.17 13.96 -0.52
C ASP A 85 -10.31 12.45 -0.35
N GLY A 86 -9.22 11.70 -0.57
CA GLY A 86 -9.16 10.26 -0.36
C GLY A 86 -9.51 9.87 1.07
N HIS A 87 -8.97 10.58 2.06
CA HIS A 87 -9.29 10.32 3.47
C HIS A 87 -10.77 10.58 3.79
N VAL A 88 -11.30 11.73 3.35
CA VAL A 88 -12.71 12.07 3.57
C VAL A 88 -13.63 10.98 3.02
N HIS A 89 -13.37 10.51 1.80
CA HIS A 89 -14.16 9.45 1.18
C HIS A 89 -13.97 8.08 1.85
N ALA A 90 -12.75 7.75 2.28
CA ALA A 90 -12.49 6.52 3.03
C ALA A 90 -13.24 6.51 4.37
N PHE A 91 -13.21 7.63 5.12
CA PHE A 91 -13.94 7.76 6.38
C PHE A 91 -15.44 7.65 6.18
N ALA A 92 -15.98 8.28 5.12
CA ALA A 92 -17.39 8.15 4.76
C ALA A 92 -17.76 6.70 4.38
N PHE A 93 -16.90 6.02 3.62
CA PHE A 93 -17.11 4.62 3.21
C PHE A 93 -17.12 3.67 4.40
N PHE A 94 -16.20 3.81 5.34
CA PHE A 94 -16.14 2.97 6.55
C PHE A 94 -17.11 3.41 7.66
N GLY A 95 -17.69 4.61 7.55
CA GLY A 95 -18.56 5.19 8.57
C GLY A 95 -17.84 5.51 9.88
N ALA A 96 -16.50 5.55 9.87
CA ALA A 96 -15.69 5.76 11.06
C ALA A 96 -14.33 6.37 10.70
N VAL A 97 -13.71 7.02 11.70
CA VAL A 97 -12.35 7.57 11.61
C VAL A 97 -11.42 6.71 12.48
N PRO A 98 -10.28 6.22 11.97
CA PRO A 98 -9.35 5.44 12.78
C PRO A 98 -8.61 6.31 13.80
N GLN A 99 -8.14 5.68 14.87
CA GLN A 99 -7.34 6.37 15.90
C GLN A 99 -5.95 6.77 15.40
N SER A 100 -5.38 5.97 14.52
CA SER A 100 -4.10 6.28 13.88
C SER A 100 -4.00 5.70 12.48
N ILE A 101 -3.20 6.38 11.64
CA ILE A 101 -2.96 5.96 10.28
C ILE A 101 -1.44 5.89 10.06
N LEU A 102 -0.99 4.80 9.45
CA LEU A 102 0.38 4.62 9.00
C LEU A 102 0.52 5.19 7.59
N TYR A 103 1.50 6.05 7.40
CA TYR A 103 1.82 6.69 6.12
C TYR A 103 3.23 6.34 5.68
N ASP A 104 3.49 6.42 4.39
CA ASP A 104 4.85 6.62 3.90
C ASP A 104 5.26 8.10 4.01
N ASN A 105 6.57 8.37 3.80
CA ASN A 105 7.12 9.72 3.87
C ASN A 105 6.88 10.50 2.57
N ASP A 106 5.65 10.50 2.06
CA ASP A 106 5.26 11.24 0.86
C ASP A 106 5.43 12.76 1.08
N ARG A 107 5.97 13.44 0.07
CA ARG A 107 6.23 14.90 0.12
C ARG A 107 4.95 15.73 0.20
N CYS A 108 3.82 15.20 -0.22
CA CYS A 108 2.52 15.85 -0.06
C CYS A 108 2.10 15.95 1.40
N LEU A 109 2.58 15.04 2.25
CA LEU A 109 2.24 14.95 3.67
C LEU A 109 3.36 15.50 4.56
N VAL A 110 4.62 15.17 4.22
CA VAL A 110 5.81 15.49 5.03
C VAL A 110 6.70 16.45 4.27
N ALA A 111 6.73 17.71 4.71
CA ALA A 111 7.56 18.74 4.11
C ALA A 111 9.06 18.52 4.38
N LYS A 112 9.42 17.98 5.55
CA LYS A 112 10.83 17.72 5.93
C LYS A 112 10.92 16.64 7.01
N ILE A 113 11.90 15.76 6.87
CA ILE A 113 12.33 14.84 7.92
C ILE A 113 13.51 15.46 8.64
N ARG A 114 13.45 15.58 9.96
CA ARG A 114 14.53 16.12 10.80
C ARG A 114 15.58 15.06 11.12
N PRO A 115 16.80 15.45 11.50
CA PRO A 115 17.84 14.52 11.94
C PRO A 115 17.45 13.67 13.15
N ASP A 116 16.58 14.19 14.02
CA ASP A 116 16.03 13.50 15.19
C ASP A 116 14.90 12.49 14.84
N GLY A 117 14.62 12.31 13.56
CA GLY A 117 13.57 11.42 13.05
C GLY A 117 12.16 12.03 13.09
N ARG A 118 11.98 13.24 13.64
CA ARG A 118 10.69 13.93 13.61
C ARG A 118 10.36 14.42 12.21
N ARG A 119 9.07 14.45 11.87
CA ARG A 119 8.56 14.92 10.59
C ARG A 119 7.90 16.29 10.74
N ASN A 120 8.30 17.23 9.89
CA ASN A 120 7.54 18.46 9.70
C ASN A 120 6.46 18.17 8.66
N ARG A 121 5.20 18.12 9.09
CA ARG A 121 4.05 17.92 8.23
C ARG A 121 3.77 19.17 7.41
N THR A 122 3.11 19.00 6.26
CA THR A 122 2.51 20.12 5.55
C THR A 122 1.36 20.70 6.37
N GLN A 123 1.08 21.99 6.19
CA GLN A 123 0.05 22.69 6.98
C GLN A 123 -1.35 22.07 6.78
N ARG A 124 -1.73 21.78 5.53
CA ARG A 124 -3.04 21.18 5.21
C ARG A 124 -3.21 19.79 5.81
N PHE A 125 -2.17 18.97 5.75
CA PHE A 125 -2.19 17.65 6.35
C PHE A 125 -2.28 17.71 7.88
N SER A 126 -1.56 18.65 8.51
CA SER A 126 -1.66 18.87 9.95
C SER A 126 -3.06 19.31 10.37
N ALA A 127 -3.72 20.17 9.60
CA ALA A 127 -5.09 20.59 9.84
C ALA A 127 -6.04 19.38 9.81
N MET A 128 -5.99 18.56 8.74
CA MET A 128 -6.82 17.35 8.63
C MET A 128 -6.63 16.41 9.82
N LEU A 129 -5.38 16.13 10.21
CA LEU A 129 -5.11 15.26 11.37
C LEU A 129 -5.69 15.82 12.66
N SER A 130 -5.68 17.14 12.82
CA SER A 130 -6.25 17.82 14.00
C SER A 130 -7.78 17.80 13.97
N ASP A 131 -8.39 18.06 12.82
CA ASP A 131 -9.87 18.07 12.65
C ASP A 131 -10.49 16.71 12.94
N TYR A 132 -9.83 15.63 12.50
CA TYR A 132 -10.29 14.26 12.72
C TYR A 132 -9.69 13.59 13.97
N VAL A 133 -8.82 14.28 14.72
CA VAL A 133 -8.14 13.78 15.93
C VAL A 133 -7.36 12.48 15.65
N ILE A 134 -6.66 12.41 14.52
CA ILE A 134 -5.91 11.25 14.06
C ILE A 134 -4.44 11.36 14.48
N ARG A 135 -3.87 10.26 14.96
CA ARG A 135 -2.42 10.12 15.15
C ARG A 135 -1.77 9.59 13.88
N ASP A 136 -0.85 10.35 13.31
CA ASP A 136 -0.01 9.89 12.22
C ASP A 136 1.12 8.99 12.72
N ARG A 137 1.37 7.94 11.99
CA ARG A 137 2.50 7.03 12.17
C ARG A 137 3.26 6.94 10.85
N TYR A 138 4.55 6.66 10.91
CA TYR A 138 5.38 6.55 9.71
C TYR A 138 6.17 5.25 9.75
N GLY A 139 6.20 4.56 8.62
CA GLY A 139 7.04 3.38 8.43
C GLY A 139 8.54 3.75 8.39
N ARG A 140 9.38 2.77 8.62
CA ARG A 140 10.80 2.88 8.26
C ARG A 140 10.91 2.81 6.74
N PRO A 141 11.81 3.60 6.11
CA PRO A 141 12.03 3.52 4.67
C PRO A 141 12.24 2.06 4.24
N GLY A 142 11.47 1.59 3.26
CA GLY A 142 11.58 0.23 2.71
C GLY A 142 10.63 -0.83 3.30
N TRP A 143 9.78 -0.55 4.30
CA TRP A 143 8.93 -1.56 4.96
C TRP A 143 7.45 -1.53 4.58
N ILE A 144 6.98 -0.53 3.84
CA ILE A 144 5.53 -0.31 3.58
C ILE A 144 4.98 -1.10 2.39
N TRP A 145 5.82 -1.72 1.58
CA TRP A 145 5.42 -2.38 0.32
C TRP A 145 4.58 -3.66 0.45
N MET A 146 4.26 -4.14 1.65
CA MET A 146 3.64 -5.47 1.81
C MET A 146 2.11 -5.50 1.92
N SER A 147 1.41 -4.39 2.05
CA SER A 147 -0.05 -4.42 2.32
C SER A 147 -0.95 -4.17 1.11
N ILE A 148 -0.51 -3.48 0.07
CA ILE A 148 -1.38 -3.15 -1.08
C ILE A 148 -1.72 -4.39 -1.94
N HIS A 149 -0.97 -5.48 -1.83
CA HIS A 149 -1.24 -6.73 -2.56
C HIS A 149 -2.38 -7.56 -1.99
N SER A 150 -2.99 -7.16 -0.89
CA SER A 150 -4.10 -7.86 -0.23
C SER A 150 -5.48 -7.31 -0.57
N CYS A 151 -5.57 -6.20 -1.32
CA CYS A 151 -6.86 -5.74 -1.81
C CYS A 151 -7.42 -6.77 -2.81
N PRO A 152 -8.62 -7.33 -2.56
CA PRO A 152 -9.27 -8.19 -3.56
C PRO A 152 -9.48 -7.38 -4.84
N GLU A 153 -9.29 -8.03 -5.99
CA GLU A 153 -9.54 -7.40 -7.29
C GLU A 153 -10.91 -6.71 -7.30
N PRO A 154 -11.00 -5.49 -7.87
CA PRO A 154 -12.27 -4.79 -7.95
C PRO A 154 -13.27 -5.68 -8.70
N ILE A 155 -14.43 -5.89 -8.10
CA ILE A 155 -15.52 -6.66 -8.70
C ILE A 155 -15.84 -5.98 -10.04
N SER A 156 -15.50 -6.63 -11.14
CA SER A 156 -15.87 -6.17 -12.48
C SER A 156 -17.40 -6.01 -12.53
N PRO A 157 -17.95 -4.87 -12.98
CA PRO A 157 -19.38 -4.71 -13.11
C PRO A 157 -19.89 -5.79 -14.06
N ARG A 158 -20.77 -6.66 -13.57
CA ARG A 158 -21.42 -7.68 -14.39
C ARG A 158 -22.13 -6.96 -15.54
N HIS A 159 -21.75 -7.25 -16.77
CA HIS A 159 -22.51 -6.83 -17.92
C HIS A 159 -23.98 -7.29 -17.77
N PRO A 160 -24.95 -6.39 -17.96
CA PRO A 160 -26.35 -6.82 -18.01
C PRO A 160 -26.50 -7.80 -19.20
N PRO A 161 -27.34 -8.84 -19.08
CA PRO A 161 -27.61 -9.75 -20.16
C PRO A 161 -28.19 -8.99 -21.36
N HIS A 162 -27.67 -9.27 -22.55
CA HIS A 162 -28.22 -8.74 -23.79
C HIS A 162 -29.68 -9.20 -23.92
N PRO A 163 -30.63 -8.30 -24.27
CA PRO A 163 -31.99 -8.72 -24.59
C PRO A 163 -31.95 -9.53 -25.89
N THR A 164 -32.54 -10.72 -25.85
CA THR A 164 -32.87 -11.55 -27.05
C THR A 164 -33.96 -10.93 -27.85
#